data_2dfce44ca067632cca207c004ff1e857
#
_entry.id   2dfce44ca067632cca207c004ff1e857
#
_cell.length_a   1.000
_cell.length_b   1.000
_cell.length_c   1.000
_cell.angle_alpha   90.00
_cell.angle_beta   90.00
_cell.angle_gamma   90.00
#
_symmetry.space_group_name_H-M   'P 1'
#
loop_
_entity.id
_entity.type
_entity.pdbx_description
1 polymer ?
#
loop_
_entity_poly.entity_id
_entity_poly.type
_entity_poly.pdbx_seq_one_letter_code
_entity_poly.pdbx_strand_id
1 'polypeptide(L)'
;MADKLTIELLFGGGAELLFDKIKKRTIELPSLQKYFPENNNEKWTIRDLLVWLKDNLLRERPELFLQGESVRPGILVLINDADWELSGELNYEIQNNDSIMFISTLHGG
;
A
#
# COMPACT_ATOMS: atom_id res chain seq x y z
N MET A 1 -3.89 -21.30 -12.91
CA MET A 1 -3.44 -20.81 -11.62
C MET A 1 -3.41 -19.31 -11.62
N ALA A 2 -4.13 -18.75 -10.73
CA ALA A 2 -4.18 -17.30 -10.64
C ALA A 2 -2.93 -16.80 -9.93
N ASP A 3 -2.09 -16.10 -10.67
CA ASP A 3 -0.93 -15.46 -10.08
C ASP A 3 -1.28 -14.05 -9.61
N LYS A 4 -2.57 -13.72 -9.63
CA LYS A 4 -3.03 -12.40 -9.23
C LYS A 4 -3.51 -12.40 -7.81
N LEU A 5 -3.24 -11.32 -7.14
CA LEU A 5 -3.62 -11.11 -5.76
C LEU A 5 -4.63 -9.96 -5.74
N THR A 6 -5.82 -10.24 -5.26
CA THR A 6 -6.86 -9.21 -5.17
C THR A 6 -6.85 -8.62 -3.78
N ILE A 7 -6.75 -7.31 -3.68
CA ILE A 7 -6.78 -6.62 -2.39
C ILE A 7 -7.66 -5.39 -2.48
N GLU A 8 -8.07 -4.91 -1.32
CA GLU A 8 -8.82 -3.68 -1.20
C GLU A 8 -7.93 -2.61 -0.59
N LEU A 9 -7.89 -1.46 -1.22
CA LEU A 9 -7.15 -0.31 -0.73
C LEU A 9 -8.11 0.75 -0.26
N LEU A 10 -7.85 1.28 0.94
CA LEU A 10 -8.67 2.36 1.49
C LEU A 10 -7.75 3.51 1.90
N PHE A 11 -8.23 4.71 1.70
CA PHE A 11 -7.49 5.93 2.02
C PHE A 11 -8.38 6.86 2.81
N GLY A 12 -7.85 7.40 3.90
CA GLY A 12 -8.62 8.30 4.73
C GLY A 12 -7.76 9.40 5.35
N GLY A 13 -8.42 10.31 6.06
CA GLY A 13 -7.75 11.38 6.77
C GLY A 13 -7.00 12.37 5.88
N GLY A 14 -7.31 12.39 4.59
CA GLY A 14 -6.62 13.25 3.64
C GLY A 14 -5.67 12.47 2.73
N ALA A 15 -5.33 11.23 3.05
CA ALA A 15 -4.46 10.44 2.17
C ALA A 15 -5.09 10.25 0.80
N GLU A 16 -6.41 10.20 0.72
CA GLU A 16 -7.11 10.02 -0.55
C GLU A 16 -6.80 11.14 -1.55
N LEU A 17 -6.41 12.32 -1.05
CA LEU A 17 -6.09 13.44 -1.93
C LEU A 17 -4.86 13.17 -2.79
N LEU A 18 -4.01 12.26 -2.37
CA LEU A 18 -2.82 11.88 -3.12
C LEU A 18 -3.11 10.81 -4.15
N PHE A 19 -4.31 10.23 -4.11
CA PHE A 19 -4.71 9.11 -4.96
C PHE A 19 -6.01 9.41 -5.69
N ASP A 20 -6.06 10.56 -6.38
CA ASP A 20 -7.21 10.99 -7.18
C ASP A 20 -8.52 11.16 -6.39
N LYS A 21 -8.41 11.39 -5.08
CA LYS A 21 -9.57 11.55 -4.18
C LYS A 21 -10.43 10.30 -4.08
N ILE A 22 -9.90 9.17 -4.49
CA ILE A 22 -10.62 7.90 -4.44
C ILE A 22 -10.34 7.25 -3.09
N LYS A 23 -11.39 7.07 -2.29
CA LYS A 23 -11.24 6.55 -0.93
C LYS A 23 -11.17 5.03 -0.85
N LYS A 24 -11.63 4.35 -1.86
CA LYS A 24 -11.67 2.89 -1.86
C LYS A 24 -11.47 2.35 -3.26
N ARG A 25 -10.58 1.38 -3.40
CA ARG A 25 -10.33 0.69 -4.66
C ARG A 25 -10.14 -0.78 -4.40
N THR A 26 -10.60 -1.59 -5.34
CA THR A 26 -10.22 -3.00 -5.39
C THR A 26 -9.21 -3.12 -6.51
N ILE A 27 -8.04 -3.69 -6.22
CA ILE A 27 -6.99 -3.84 -7.22
C ILE A 27 -6.56 -5.29 -7.32
N GLU A 28 -6.05 -5.65 -8.50
CA GLU A 28 -5.42 -6.94 -8.70
C GLU A 28 -3.94 -6.70 -8.93
N LEU A 29 -3.12 -7.22 -8.04
CA LEU A 29 -1.67 -7.13 -8.21
C LEU A 29 -1.22 -8.25 -9.13
N PRO A 30 -0.32 -7.94 -10.08
CA PRO A 30 0.22 -9.00 -10.94
C PRO A 30 1.14 -9.91 -10.14
N SER A 31 1.63 -10.97 -10.78
CA SER A 31 2.67 -11.80 -10.18
C SER A 31 3.85 -10.92 -9.76
N LEU A 32 4.36 -11.15 -8.56
CA LEU A 32 5.46 -10.34 -8.04
C LEU A 32 6.69 -10.40 -8.95
N GLN A 33 7.01 -11.59 -9.45
CA GLN A 33 8.16 -11.75 -10.31
C GLN A 33 7.99 -11.06 -11.65
N LYS A 34 6.76 -10.91 -12.09
CA LYS A 34 6.48 -10.20 -13.33
C LYS A 34 6.73 -8.71 -13.16
N TYR A 35 6.35 -8.15 -12.01
CA TYR A 35 6.54 -6.73 -11.73
C TYR A 35 7.95 -6.42 -11.26
N PHE A 36 8.52 -7.29 -10.44
CA PHE A 36 9.88 -7.16 -9.92
C PHE A 36 10.69 -8.39 -10.31
N PRO A 37 11.18 -8.46 -11.57
CA PRO A 37 11.87 -9.68 -12.06
C PRO A 37 13.10 -10.06 -11.25
N GLU A 38 13.72 -9.10 -10.61
CA GLU A 38 14.93 -9.34 -9.82
C GLU A 38 14.64 -9.73 -8.37
N ASN A 39 13.38 -9.70 -7.98
CA ASN A 39 12.99 -10.06 -6.62
C ASN A 39 12.89 -11.58 -6.51
N ASN A 40 13.62 -12.14 -5.56
CA ASN A 40 13.62 -13.58 -5.35
C ASN A 40 12.43 -14.07 -4.53
N ASN A 41 11.65 -13.15 -3.96
CA ASN A 41 10.47 -13.51 -3.19
C ASN A 41 9.33 -13.86 -4.12
N GLU A 42 8.46 -14.74 -3.66
CA GLU A 42 7.28 -15.12 -4.45
C GLU A 42 6.02 -14.42 -3.98
N LYS A 43 6.09 -13.74 -2.85
CA LYS A 43 4.92 -13.14 -2.23
C LYS A 43 5.09 -11.64 -2.05
N TRP A 44 4.01 -10.93 -2.34
CA TRP A 44 3.97 -9.49 -2.15
C TRP A 44 4.05 -9.15 -0.67
N THR A 45 4.89 -8.17 -0.34
CA THR A 45 4.91 -7.59 1.01
C THR A 45 4.40 -6.16 0.92
N ILE A 46 4.16 -5.56 2.08
CA ILE A 46 3.75 -4.15 2.10
C ILE A 46 4.84 -3.28 1.46
N ARG A 47 6.13 -3.61 1.69
CA ARG A 47 7.23 -2.89 1.05
C ARG A 47 7.05 -2.85 -0.48
N ASP A 48 6.75 -3.99 -1.06
CA ASP A 48 6.56 -4.09 -2.52
C ASP A 48 5.33 -3.31 -2.96
N LEU A 49 4.26 -3.37 -2.17
CA LEU A 49 3.03 -2.65 -2.46
C LEU A 49 3.27 -1.15 -2.50
N LEU A 50 4.06 -0.61 -1.57
CA LEU A 50 4.31 0.83 -1.54
C LEU A 50 5.01 1.30 -2.81
N VAL A 51 5.94 0.51 -3.34
CA VAL A 51 6.59 0.84 -4.61
C VAL A 51 5.57 0.81 -5.74
N TRP A 52 4.72 -0.22 -5.74
CA TRP A 52 3.69 -0.34 -6.78
C TRP A 52 2.70 0.83 -6.75
N LEU A 53 2.32 1.27 -5.54
CA LEU A 53 1.41 2.42 -5.39
C LEU A 53 2.06 3.69 -5.94
N LYS A 54 3.32 3.89 -5.62
CA LYS A 54 4.05 5.06 -6.13
C LYS A 54 4.08 5.06 -7.65
N ASP A 55 4.33 3.92 -8.25
CA ASP A 55 4.48 3.82 -9.70
C ASP A 55 3.16 3.90 -10.44
N ASN A 56 2.08 3.47 -9.83
CA ASN A 56 0.82 3.26 -10.55
C ASN A 56 -0.35 4.14 -10.12
N LEU A 57 -0.44 4.48 -8.85
CA LEU A 57 -1.63 5.17 -8.33
C LEU A 57 -1.36 6.53 -7.72
N LEU A 58 -0.15 6.75 -7.20
CA LEU A 58 0.17 8.00 -6.54
C LEU A 58 0.28 9.12 -7.58
N ARG A 59 -0.57 10.12 -7.47
CA ARG A 59 -0.68 11.20 -8.45
C ARG A 59 -0.05 12.49 -8.00
N GLU A 60 0.09 12.66 -6.70
CA GLU A 60 0.65 13.88 -6.14
C GLU A 60 2.03 13.60 -5.58
N ARG A 61 2.55 14.54 -4.88
CA ARG A 61 3.91 14.56 -4.35
C ARG A 61 4.21 13.32 -3.50
N PRO A 62 5.12 12.44 -3.96
CA PRO A 62 5.41 11.20 -3.23
C PRO A 62 5.94 11.44 -1.81
N GLU A 63 6.63 12.55 -1.60
CA GLU A 63 7.21 12.85 -0.28
C GLU A 63 6.14 13.10 0.79
N LEU A 64 4.89 13.31 0.39
CA LEU A 64 3.80 13.47 1.33
C LEU A 64 3.24 12.13 1.81
N PHE A 65 3.57 11.05 1.13
CA PHE A 65 3.09 9.71 1.45
C PHE A 65 4.21 8.80 1.92
N LEU A 66 5.37 8.90 1.29
CA LEU A 66 6.49 7.99 1.52
C LEU A 66 7.70 8.71 2.10
N GLN A 67 8.44 7.98 2.94
CA GLN A 67 9.72 8.42 3.44
C GLN A 67 10.64 7.21 3.44
N GLY A 68 11.67 7.23 2.57
CA GLY A 68 12.51 6.05 2.37
C GLY A 68 11.68 4.92 1.79
N GLU A 69 11.76 3.74 2.36
CA GLU A 69 11.00 2.58 1.92
C GLU A 69 9.61 2.51 2.54
N SER A 70 9.34 3.36 3.53
CA SER A 70 8.13 3.25 4.33
C SER A 70 7.20 4.42 4.09
N VAL A 71 6.07 4.41 4.79
CA VAL A 71 5.17 5.55 4.78
C VAL A 71 5.78 6.67 5.65
N ARG A 72 5.41 7.89 5.31
CA ARG A 72 5.84 9.05 6.07
C ARG A 72 5.29 8.96 7.51
N PRO A 73 6.06 9.38 8.52
CA PRO A 73 5.54 9.46 9.88
C PRO A 73 4.26 10.30 9.89
N GLY A 74 3.24 9.82 10.57
CA GLY A 74 1.92 10.44 10.57
C GLY A 74 0.93 9.72 9.66
N ILE A 75 1.38 8.78 8.86
CA ILE A 75 0.50 7.91 8.08
C ILE A 75 0.33 6.61 8.86
N LEU A 76 -0.92 6.29 9.18
CA LEU A 76 -1.24 5.02 9.83
C LEU A 76 -1.57 3.99 8.77
N VAL A 77 -1.12 2.77 8.98
CA VAL A 77 -1.43 1.66 8.07
C VAL A 77 -2.17 0.60 8.85
N LEU A 78 -3.36 0.24 8.37
CA LEU A 78 -4.16 -0.82 8.98
C LEU A 78 -4.29 -1.96 7.98
N ILE A 79 -4.09 -3.18 8.47
CA ILE A 79 -4.27 -4.39 7.68
C ILE A 79 -5.43 -5.13 8.29
N ASN A 80 -6.52 -5.26 7.54
CA ASN A 80 -7.75 -5.87 8.02
C ASN A 80 -8.20 -5.26 9.35
N ASP A 81 -8.18 -3.93 9.40
CA ASP A 81 -8.61 -3.11 10.55
C ASP A 81 -7.69 -3.18 11.77
N ALA A 82 -6.52 -3.78 11.64
CA ALA A 82 -5.55 -3.84 12.74
C ALA A 82 -4.26 -3.10 12.36
N ASP A 83 -3.65 -2.45 13.34
CA ASP A 83 -2.41 -1.72 13.12
C ASP A 83 -1.36 -2.65 12.53
N TRP A 84 -0.69 -2.20 11.48
CA TRP A 84 0.30 -3.01 10.78
C TRP A 84 1.50 -3.40 11.63
N GLU A 85 1.75 -2.68 12.72
CA GLU A 85 2.83 -3.03 13.62
C GLU A 85 2.63 -4.43 14.20
N LEU A 86 1.39 -4.87 14.32
CA LEU A 86 1.07 -6.19 14.83
C LEU A 86 1.36 -7.29 13.82
N SER A 87 1.58 -6.91 12.57
CA SER A 87 1.73 -7.88 11.48
C SER A 87 3.10 -7.84 10.81
N GLY A 88 4.02 -7.03 11.33
CA GLY A 88 5.37 -6.97 10.77
C GLY A 88 5.65 -5.80 9.86
N GLU A 89 4.74 -4.84 9.79
CA GLU A 89 4.94 -3.61 9.00
C GLU A 89 5.32 -3.91 7.55
N LEU A 90 6.46 -3.40 7.09
CA LEU A 90 6.90 -3.57 5.69
C LEU A 90 7.07 -5.03 5.28
N ASN A 91 7.29 -5.91 6.25
CA ASN A 91 7.56 -7.31 5.96
C ASN A 91 6.31 -8.19 5.93
N TYR A 92 5.15 -7.60 6.19
CA TYR A 92 3.90 -8.37 6.15
C TYR A 92 3.66 -8.91 4.73
N GLU A 93 3.40 -10.20 4.63
CA GLU A 93 3.08 -10.84 3.35
C GLU A 93 1.59 -10.70 3.10
N ILE A 94 1.25 -10.00 2.04
CA ILE A 94 -0.13 -9.69 1.70
C ILE A 94 -0.85 -10.96 1.25
N GLN A 95 -2.06 -11.14 1.77
CA GLN A 95 -2.90 -12.29 1.42
C GLN A 95 -4.03 -11.85 0.50
N ASN A 96 -4.55 -12.80 -0.26
CA ASN A 96 -5.67 -12.50 -1.14
C ASN A 96 -6.86 -12.01 -0.31
N ASN A 97 -7.51 -10.97 -0.81
CA ASN A 97 -8.66 -10.33 -0.18
C ASN A 97 -8.33 -9.53 1.09
N ASP A 98 -7.05 -9.26 1.34
CA ASP A 98 -6.69 -8.35 2.43
C ASP A 98 -7.22 -6.95 2.15
N SER A 99 -7.54 -6.25 3.22
CA SER A 99 -7.95 -4.85 3.19
C SER A 99 -6.83 -4.04 3.83
N ILE A 100 -6.27 -3.11 3.08
CA ILE A 100 -5.15 -2.29 3.55
C ILE A 100 -5.56 -0.83 3.51
N MET A 101 -5.54 -0.17 4.66
CA MET A 101 -5.97 1.20 4.78
C MET A 101 -4.83 2.12 5.17
N PHE A 102 -4.75 3.25 4.49
CA PHE A 102 -3.77 4.29 4.79
C PHE A 102 -4.53 5.52 5.27
N ILE A 103 -4.21 5.96 6.47
CA ILE A 103 -4.89 7.13 7.07
C ILE A 103 -3.84 8.18 7.38
N SER A 104 -4.00 9.36 6.80
CA SER A 104 -3.13 10.47 7.13
C SER A 104 -3.62 11.13 8.41
N THR A 105 -2.74 11.25 9.40
CA THR A 105 -3.03 12.03 10.59
C THR A 105 -2.42 13.42 10.48
N LEU A 106 -1.78 13.70 9.33
CA LEU A 106 -1.19 14.99 9.08
C LEU A 106 -2.27 15.93 8.57
N HIS A 107 -2.50 16.98 9.30
CA HIS A 107 -3.44 18.00 8.83
C HIS A 107 -2.67 18.89 7.88
N GLY A 108 -3.09 18.89 6.62
CA GLY A 108 -2.50 19.73 5.63
C GLY A 108 -2.80 21.17 5.98
N GLY A 109 -1.98 21.67 6.79
CA GLY A 109 -2.14 23.06 7.21
C GLY A 109 -1.34 23.91 6.32
#